data_c7fbc70ee85cdf3ed5a10a5136cc669a
#
_entry.id   c7fbc70ee85cdf3ed5a10a5136cc669a
#
_cell.length_a   1.000
_cell.length_b   1.000
_cell.length_c   1.000
_cell.angle_alpha   90.00
_cell.angle_beta   90.00
_cell.angle_gamma   90.00
#
_symmetry.space_group_name_H-M   'P 1'
#
loop_
_entity.id
_entity.type
_entity.pdbx_description
1 polymer ?
#
loop_
_entity_poly.entity_id
_entity_poly.type
_entity_poly.pdbx_seq_one_letter_code
_entity_poly.pdbx_strand_id
1 'polypeptide(L)'
;SGGRAGRKLVAMTLLEQRGKAAGVGLGMFGGAVAMQNQVIDHQEYFYVDNYYLKLMIEMGYTGLAAFLITVLGFLANGCRALYRTAQQKKQGLSRLFPLCAGIFAGLCGVFVHCGFENIFEEPYMMAYFWSLAGLLMWAGFLREDKQEVRA
;
A
#
# COMPACT_ATOMS: atom_id res chain seq x y z
N SER A 1 -5.41 4.85 -30.08
CA SER A 1 -5.28 3.50 -29.49
C SER A 1 -5.40 3.61 -27.98
N GLY A 2 -6.61 3.35 -27.45
CA GLY A 2 -6.94 3.47 -26.02
C GLY A 2 -6.40 2.35 -25.13
N GLY A 3 -5.23 1.82 -25.40
CA GLY A 3 -4.62 0.78 -24.56
C GLY A 3 -3.93 1.32 -23.29
N ARG A 4 -3.49 0.42 -22.40
CA ARG A 4 -2.75 0.74 -21.15
C ARG A 4 -1.60 1.73 -21.38
N ALA A 5 -0.91 1.65 -22.52
CA ALA A 5 0.17 2.57 -22.90
C ALA A 5 -0.32 4.00 -23.15
N GLY A 6 -1.45 4.17 -23.80
CA GLY A 6 -2.05 5.49 -24.05
C GLY A 6 -2.48 6.16 -22.75
N ARG A 7 -3.11 5.41 -21.83
CA ARG A 7 -3.49 5.91 -20.49
C ARG A 7 -2.30 6.38 -19.66
N LYS A 8 -1.19 5.62 -19.70
CA LYS A 8 0.06 6.03 -19.04
C LYS A 8 0.65 7.31 -19.61
N LEU A 9 0.60 7.48 -20.94
CA LEU A 9 1.11 8.68 -21.58
C LEU A 9 0.32 9.92 -21.17
N VAL A 10 -1.02 9.86 -21.20
CA VAL A 10 -1.89 10.96 -20.75
C VAL A 10 -1.62 11.29 -19.27
N ALA A 11 -1.49 10.27 -18.42
CA ALA A 11 -1.17 10.42 -17.02
C ALA A 11 0.14 11.19 -16.79
N MET A 12 1.19 10.83 -17.52
CA MET A 12 2.49 11.52 -17.44
C MET A 12 2.42 12.96 -17.95
N THR A 13 1.68 13.20 -19.02
CA THR A 13 1.46 14.57 -19.56
C THR A 13 0.75 15.46 -18.54
N LEU A 14 -0.26 14.95 -17.85
CA LEU A 14 -0.95 15.67 -16.78
C LEU A 14 -0.02 16.04 -15.64
N LEU A 15 0.83 15.11 -15.21
CA LEU A 15 1.83 15.36 -14.16
C LEU A 15 2.82 16.47 -14.59
N GLU A 16 3.25 16.48 -15.85
CA GLU A 16 4.14 17.50 -16.40
C GLU A 16 3.51 18.88 -16.43
N GLN A 17 2.23 18.95 -16.78
CA GLN A 17 1.49 20.22 -16.90
C GLN A 17 1.09 20.83 -15.54
N ARG A 18 0.73 20.02 -14.56
CA ARG A 18 0.16 20.46 -13.27
C ARG A 18 1.17 20.58 -12.13
N GLY A 19 2.40 20.12 -12.34
CA GLY A 19 3.49 20.21 -11.36
C GLY A 19 3.88 18.86 -10.77
N LYS A 20 5.15 18.52 -11.00
CA LYS A 20 5.72 17.20 -10.66
C LYS A 20 5.80 16.93 -9.15
N ALA A 21 5.91 17.99 -8.34
CA ALA A 21 6.08 17.84 -6.90
C ALA A 21 4.76 17.49 -6.18
N ALA A 22 3.69 18.23 -6.44
CA ALA A 22 2.43 18.12 -5.69
C ALA A 22 1.32 17.33 -6.42
N GLY A 23 1.50 17.02 -7.71
CA GLY A 23 0.51 16.33 -8.52
C GLY A 23 -0.71 17.17 -8.86
N VAL A 24 -1.79 16.50 -9.31
CA VAL A 24 -3.04 17.16 -9.71
C VAL A 24 -4.03 17.34 -8.57
N GLY A 25 -3.83 16.69 -7.44
CA GLY A 25 -4.72 16.68 -6.29
C GLY A 25 -5.32 15.29 -6.02
N LEU A 26 -5.60 15.01 -4.75
CA LEU A 26 -6.23 13.75 -4.32
C LEU A 26 -7.63 13.60 -4.93
N GLY A 27 -7.93 12.41 -5.46
CA GLY A 27 -9.21 12.11 -6.10
C GLY A 27 -9.45 12.80 -7.43
N MET A 28 -8.43 13.44 -8.01
CA MET A 28 -8.53 14.16 -9.29
C MET A 28 -8.09 13.30 -10.48
N PHE A 29 -7.61 12.08 -10.24
CA PHE A 29 -7.17 11.17 -11.29
C PHE A 29 -7.60 9.73 -11.03
N GLY A 30 -8.52 9.23 -11.90
CA GLY A 30 -9.05 7.88 -11.82
C GLY A 30 -10.14 7.69 -10.74
N GLY A 31 -10.97 6.65 -10.93
CA GLY A 31 -12.05 6.30 -10.02
C GLY A 31 -13.28 7.21 -10.08
N ALA A 32 -14.27 6.91 -9.21
CA ALA A 32 -15.56 7.59 -9.20
C ALA A 32 -15.47 9.08 -8.87
N VAL A 33 -14.54 9.47 -8.00
CA VAL A 33 -14.37 10.87 -7.59
C VAL A 33 -13.83 11.73 -8.74
N ALA A 34 -12.85 11.23 -9.50
CA ALA A 34 -12.32 11.93 -10.66
C ALA A 34 -13.37 12.06 -11.77
N MET A 35 -14.23 11.07 -11.95
CA MET A 35 -15.37 11.14 -12.87
C MET A 35 -16.38 12.22 -12.47
N GLN A 36 -16.68 12.35 -11.18
CA GLN A 36 -17.56 13.43 -10.70
C GLN A 36 -16.96 14.83 -10.90
N ASN A 37 -15.65 14.95 -10.74
CA ASN A 37 -14.94 16.22 -10.89
C ASN A 37 -14.65 16.61 -12.34
N GLN A 38 -15.01 15.76 -13.32
CA GLN A 38 -14.81 15.99 -14.77
C GLN A 38 -13.37 16.44 -15.11
N VAL A 39 -12.38 15.84 -14.49
CA VAL A 39 -10.98 16.24 -14.65
C VAL A 39 -10.44 15.96 -16.06
N ILE A 40 -11.06 14.99 -16.75
CA ILE A 40 -10.70 14.59 -18.12
C ILE A 40 -11.98 14.32 -18.90
N ASP A 41 -12.12 14.94 -20.08
CA ASP A 41 -13.29 14.82 -20.95
C ASP A 41 -13.50 13.42 -21.57
N HIS A 42 -12.47 12.59 -21.60
CA HIS A 42 -12.51 11.26 -22.23
C HIS A 42 -12.52 10.16 -21.16
N GLN A 43 -13.63 9.43 -21.01
CA GLN A 43 -13.78 8.29 -20.10
C GLN A 43 -12.68 7.22 -20.26
N GLU A 44 -12.07 7.09 -21.44
CA GLU A 44 -11.00 6.15 -21.74
C GLU A 44 -9.73 6.36 -20.90
N TYR A 45 -9.54 7.55 -20.34
CA TYR A 45 -8.32 7.95 -19.63
C TYR A 45 -8.49 8.07 -18.11
N PHE A 46 -9.71 7.85 -17.58
CA PHE A 46 -10.00 7.98 -16.16
C PHE A 46 -9.39 6.89 -15.29
N TYR A 47 -8.92 5.79 -15.86
CA TYR A 47 -8.46 4.66 -15.08
C TYR A 47 -7.07 4.22 -15.50
N VAL A 48 -6.15 4.19 -14.56
CA VAL A 48 -4.83 3.59 -14.73
C VAL A 48 -4.74 2.40 -13.78
N ASP A 49 -4.51 1.21 -14.33
CA ASP A 49 -4.38 -0.05 -13.59
C ASP A 49 -3.00 -0.12 -12.92
N ASN A 50 -2.67 0.85 -12.07
CA ASN A 50 -1.42 0.91 -11.33
C ASN A 50 -1.53 1.96 -10.22
N TYR A 51 -1.61 1.50 -8.97
CA TYR A 51 -1.79 2.38 -7.82
C TYR A 51 -0.60 3.32 -7.60
N TYR A 52 0.63 2.88 -7.84
CA TYR A 52 1.81 3.75 -7.70
C TYR A 52 1.79 4.89 -8.69
N LEU A 53 1.38 4.62 -9.94
CA LEU A 53 1.25 5.65 -10.97
C LEU A 53 0.12 6.61 -10.63
N LYS A 54 -1.03 6.11 -10.17
CA LYS A 54 -2.13 6.94 -9.69
C LYS A 54 -1.69 7.86 -8.58
N LEU A 55 -1.03 7.31 -7.55
CA LEU A 55 -0.54 8.08 -6.41
C LEU A 55 0.45 9.18 -6.84
N MET A 56 1.34 8.84 -7.79
CA MET A 56 2.30 9.80 -8.34
C MET A 56 1.61 10.95 -9.07
N ILE A 57 0.52 10.68 -9.80
CA ILE A 57 -0.20 11.74 -10.53
C ILE A 57 -1.00 12.60 -9.57
N GLU A 58 -1.69 12.00 -8.59
CA GLU A 58 -2.53 12.73 -7.63
C GLU A 58 -1.71 13.54 -6.62
N MET A 59 -0.64 12.98 -6.08
CA MET A 59 0.17 13.56 -5.00
C MET A 59 1.59 13.96 -5.43
N GLY A 60 1.93 13.80 -6.70
CA GLY A 60 3.26 14.06 -7.21
C GLY A 60 4.33 13.09 -6.71
N TYR A 61 5.58 13.41 -7.01
CA TYR A 61 6.72 12.60 -6.54
C TYR A 61 6.87 12.62 -5.02
N THR A 62 6.43 13.67 -4.34
CA THR A 62 6.49 13.78 -2.87
C THR A 62 5.56 12.77 -2.21
N GLY A 63 4.33 12.63 -2.71
CA GLY A 63 3.37 11.65 -2.20
C GLY A 63 3.82 10.21 -2.48
N LEU A 64 4.32 9.95 -3.68
CA LEU A 64 4.88 8.64 -4.01
C LEU A 64 6.07 8.29 -3.10
N ALA A 65 6.99 9.23 -2.87
CA ALA A 65 8.14 9.03 -1.99
C ALA A 65 7.69 8.74 -0.54
N ALA A 66 6.74 9.51 -0.01
CA ALA A 66 6.18 9.27 1.33
C ALA A 66 5.54 7.89 1.44
N PHE A 67 4.77 7.49 0.43
CA PHE A 67 4.17 6.14 0.38
C PHE A 67 5.25 5.05 0.36
N LEU A 68 6.27 5.16 -0.50
CA LEU A 68 7.35 4.17 -0.57
C LEU A 68 8.15 4.08 0.74
N ILE A 69 8.41 5.21 1.42
CA ILE A 69 9.02 5.22 2.75
C ILE A 69 8.15 4.46 3.75
N THR A 70 6.84 4.66 3.71
CA THR A 70 5.88 3.93 4.57
C THR A 70 5.91 2.43 4.28
N VAL A 71 5.92 2.03 3.00
CA VAL A 71 6.04 0.62 2.59
C VAL A 71 7.35 0.00 3.09
N LEU A 72 8.49 0.69 2.92
CA LEU A 72 9.79 0.22 3.41
C LEU A 72 9.80 0.09 4.94
N GLY A 73 9.25 1.07 5.65
CA GLY A 73 9.08 1.01 7.11
C GLY A 73 8.22 -0.18 7.55
N PHE A 74 7.11 -0.41 6.84
CA PHE A 74 6.26 -1.56 7.09
C PHE A 74 7.00 -2.89 6.86
N LEU A 75 7.71 -3.03 5.73
CA LEU A 75 8.47 -4.24 5.43
C LEU A 75 9.57 -4.50 6.47
N ALA A 76 10.31 -3.46 6.87
CA ALA A 76 11.34 -3.58 7.90
C ALA A 76 10.76 -4.04 9.25
N ASN A 77 9.65 -3.44 9.68
CA ASN A 77 8.99 -3.84 10.93
C ASN A 77 8.34 -5.23 10.82
N GLY A 78 7.76 -5.58 9.68
CA GLY A 78 7.23 -6.92 9.41
C GLY A 78 8.31 -8.00 9.50
N CYS A 79 9.48 -7.76 8.90
CA CYS A 79 10.63 -8.65 9.02
C CYS A 79 11.10 -8.80 10.47
N ARG A 80 11.14 -7.69 11.23
CA ARG A 80 11.47 -7.73 12.68
C ARG A 80 10.45 -8.54 13.47
N ALA A 81 9.15 -8.36 13.21
CA ALA A 81 8.08 -9.12 13.85
C ALA A 81 8.21 -10.62 13.57
N LEU A 82 8.51 -10.99 12.31
CA LEU A 82 8.77 -12.39 11.95
C LEU A 82 9.99 -12.97 12.67
N TYR A 83 11.10 -12.23 12.68
CA TYR A 83 12.30 -12.66 13.37
C TYR A 83 12.05 -12.93 14.86
N ARG A 84 11.35 -12.04 15.55
CA ARG A 84 11.00 -12.18 16.96
C ARG A 84 10.08 -13.39 17.21
N THR A 85 9.01 -13.55 16.42
CA THR A 85 8.12 -14.71 16.55
C THR A 85 8.80 -16.02 16.21
N ALA A 86 9.79 -16.03 15.30
CA ALA A 86 10.62 -17.20 14.99
C ALA A 86 11.52 -17.59 16.18
N GLN A 87 12.12 -16.62 16.86
CA GLN A 87 12.93 -16.89 18.05
C GLN A 87 12.08 -17.44 19.21
N GLN A 88 10.91 -16.86 19.45
CA GLN A 88 9.95 -17.37 20.45
C GLN A 88 9.51 -18.81 20.14
N LYS A 89 9.31 -19.15 18.86
CA LYS A 89 9.00 -20.50 18.44
C LYS A 89 10.13 -21.48 18.78
N LYS A 90 11.40 -21.11 18.52
CA LYS A 90 12.57 -21.96 18.86
C LYS A 90 12.68 -22.24 20.35
N GLN A 91 12.22 -21.29 21.19
CA GLN A 91 12.20 -21.44 22.65
C GLN A 91 10.93 -22.15 23.16
N GLY A 92 10.06 -22.64 22.28
CA GLY A 92 8.80 -23.29 22.64
C GLY A 92 7.70 -22.33 23.13
N LEU A 93 7.96 -21.00 23.14
CA LEU A 93 7.11 -19.98 23.73
C LEU A 93 5.96 -19.53 22.83
N SER A 94 6.05 -19.70 21.51
CA SER A 94 5.02 -19.22 20.58
C SER A 94 4.79 -20.15 19.38
N ARG A 95 3.51 -20.42 19.10
CA ARG A 95 3.06 -21.09 17.88
C ARG A 95 2.58 -20.10 16.80
N LEU A 96 2.77 -18.79 17.01
CA LEU A 96 2.23 -17.76 16.12
C LEU A 96 3.09 -17.51 14.87
N PHE A 97 4.31 -18.01 14.82
CA PHE A 97 5.20 -17.77 13.70
C PHE A 97 4.58 -18.13 12.32
N PRO A 98 3.95 -19.31 12.12
CA PRO A 98 3.36 -19.62 10.81
C PRO A 98 2.24 -18.65 10.41
N LEU A 99 1.42 -18.23 11.40
CA LEU A 99 0.36 -17.24 11.17
C LEU A 99 0.94 -15.89 10.76
N CYS A 100 1.92 -15.39 11.51
CA CYS A 100 2.59 -14.12 11.20
C CYS A 100 3.28 -14.16 9.83
N ALA A 101 3.92 -15.27 9.50
CA ALA A 101 4.56 -15.46 8.19
C ALA A 101 3.54 -15.43 7.05
N GLY A 102 2.40 -16.11 7.20
CA GLY A 102 1.31 -16.09 6.23
C GLY A 102 0.72 -14.70 6.06
N ILE A 103 0.43 -13.99 7.16
CA ILE A 103 -0.07 -12.61 7.11
C ILE A 103 0.94 -11.70 6.39
N PHE A 104 2.21 -11.74 6.78
CA PHE A 104 3.24 -10.89 6.17
C PHE A 104 3.40 -11.15 4.67
N ALA A 105 3.42 -12.42 4.25
CA ALA A 105 3.49 -12.79 2.84
C ALA A 105 2.28 -12.27 2.06
N GLY A 106 1.06 -12.40 2.61
CA GLY A 106 -0.15 -11.86 2.01
C GLY A 106 -0.11 -10.35 1.86
N LEU A 107 0.34 -9.62 2.90
CA LEU A 107 0.47 -8.16 2.86
C LEU A 107 1.55 -7.69 1.85
N CYS A 108 2.66 -8.43 1.72
CA CYS A 108 3.64 -8.19 0.65
C CYS A 108 3.02 -8.39 -0.74
N GLY A 109 2.18 -9.41 -0.90
CA GLY A 109 1.43 -9.67 -2.13
C GLY A 109 0.54 -8.50 -2.53
N VAL A 110 -0.09 -7.81 -1.57
CA VAL A 110 -0.90 -6.61 -1.84
C VAL A 110 -0.05 -5.49 -2.46
N PHE A 111 1.17 -5.25 -1.95
CA PHE A 111 2.07 -4.25 -2.56
C PHE A 111 2.47 -4.61 -3.99
N VAL A 112 2.71 -5.89 -4.27
CA VAL A 112 2.97 -6.34 -5.65
C VAL A 112 1.74 -6.11 -6.52
N HIS A 113 0.55 -6.43 -6.01
CA HIS A 113 -0.73 -6.24 -6.72
C HIS A 113 -1.00 -4.77 -7.06
N CYS A 114 -0.62 -3.83 -6.21
CA CYS A 114 -0.70 -2.39 -6.46
C CYS A 114 0.02 -1.95 -7.76
N GLY A 115 0.96 -2.73 -8.27
CA GLY A 115 1.62 -2.50 -9.58
C GLY A 115 0.73 -2.81 -10.79
N PHE A 116 -0.37 -3.53 -10.58
CA PHE A 116 -1.24 -4.03 -11.64
C PHE A 116 -2.68 -3.51 -11.53
N GLU A 117 -3.10 -3.11 -10.31
CA GLU A 117 -4.44 -2.60 -10.01
C GLU A 117 -4.43 -1.57 -8.88
N ASN A 118 -5.52 -0.76 -8.80
CA ASN A 118 -5.71 0.24 -7.76
C ASN A 118 -6.37 -0.39 -6.50
N ILE A 119 -5.74 -1.43 -5.95
CA ILE A 119 -6.34 -2.28 -4.91
C ILE A 119 -6.70 -1.50 -3.62
N PHE A 120 -5.97 -0.43 -3.30
CA PHE A 120 -6.26 0.41 -2.14
C PHE A 120 -7.40 1.43 -2.35
N GLU A 121 -7.99 1.49 -3.52
CA GLU A 121 -9.26 2.22 -3.73
C GLU A 121 -10.47 1.43 -3.20
N GLU A 122 -10.32 0.11 -3.05
CA GLU A 122 -11.38 -0.74 -2.51
C GLU A 122 -11.41 -0.63 -0.97
N PRO A 123 -12.49 -0.09 -0.37
CA PRO A 123 -12.58 0.13 1.08
C PRO A 123 -12.35 -1.14 1.90
N TYR A 124 -12.81 -2.27 1.39
CA TYR A 124 -12.65 -3.58 2.04
C TYR A 124 -11.17 -3.99 2.10
N MET A 125 -10.43 -3.78 1.02
CA MET A 125 -9.01 -4.11 0.96
C MET A 125 -8.19 -3.26 1.92
N MET A 126 -8.52 -1.97 2.04
CA MET A 126 -7.92 -1.09 3.04
C MET A 126 -8.19 -1.59 4.47
N ALA A 127 -9.45 -1.92 4.79
CA ALA A 127 -9.82 -2.40 6.12
C ALA A 127 -9.08 -3.71 6.46
N TYR A 128 -9.07 -4.68 5.56
CA TYR A 128 -8.35 -5.95 5.77
C TYR A 128 -6.84 -5.76 5.89
N PHE A 129 -6.25 -4.95 5.01
CA PHE A 129 -4.82 -4.68 5.03
C PHE A 129 -4.37 -4.12 6.38
N TRP A 130 -5.00 -3.03 6.84
CA TRP A 130 -4.61 -2.39 8.10
C TRP A 130 -4.93 -3.23 9.32
N SER A 131 -6.02 -3.99 9.32
CA SER A 131 -6.35 -4.93 10.39
C SER A 131 -5.30 -6.04 10.53
N LEU A 132 -4.92 -6.65 9.42
CA LEU A 132 -3.89 -7.70 9.42
C LEU A 132 -2.50 -7.15 9.73
N ALA A 133 -2.17 -5.94 9.25
CA ALA A 133 -0.94 -5.27 9.59
C ALA A 133 -0.85 -4.98 11.10
N GLY A 134 -1.94 -4.50 11.69
CA GLY A 134 -2.04 -4.30 13.14
C GLY A 134 -1.87 -5.60 13.93
N LEU A 135 -2.50 -6.69 13.50
CA LEU A 135 -2.36 -7.99 14.12
C LEU A 135 -0.92 -8.52 14.06
N LEU A 136 -0.25 -8.35 12.91
CA LEU A 136 1.16 -8.72 12.74
C LEU A 136 2.07 -7.95 13.71
N MET A 137 1.86 -6.62 13.82
CA MET A 137 2.63 -5.77 14.72
C MET A 137 2.36 -6.12 16.20
N TRP A 138 1.10 -6.34 16.55
CA TRP A 138 0.74 -6.80 17.90
C TRP A 138 1.43 -8.11 18.27
N ALA A 139 1.41 -9.10 17.38
CA ALA A 139 2.03 -10.39 17.62
C ALA A 139 3.56 -10.30 17.76
N GLY A 140 4.20 -9.39 17.02
CA GLY A 140 5.66 -9.24 17.00
C GLY A 140 6.24 -8.34 18.07
N PHE A 141 5.48 -7.37 18.58
CA PHE A 141 6.02 -6.32 19.46
C PHE A 141 5.30 -6.21 20.81
N LEU A 142 3.98 -6.29 20.86
CA LEU A 142 3.21 -5.98 22.07
C LEU A 142 3.03 -7.18 23.01
N ARG A 143 3.24 -8.39 22.53
CA ARG A 143 3.07 -9.59 23.35
C ARG A 143 4.24 -9.82 24.33
N GLU A 144 5.41 -9.26 24.06
CA GLU A 144 6.59 -9.40 24.93
C GLU A 144 6.40 -8.69 26.27
N ASP A 145 5.81 -7.50 26.31
CA ASP A 145 5.60 -6.72 27.53
C ASP A 145 4.82 -7.47 28.62
N LYS A 146 3.95 -8.41 28.21
CA LYS A 146 3.17 -9.20 29.19
C LYS A 146 3.94 -10.38 29.80
N GLN A 147 5.07 -10.78 29.26
CA GLN A 147 5.88 -11.87 29.78
C GLN A 147 6.94 -11.35 30.76
N GLU A 148 7.51 -10.17 30.51
CA GLU A 148 8.46 -9.54 31.43
C GLU A 148 7.82 -9.12 32.75
N VAL A 149 6.52 -8.75 32.75
CA VAL A 149 5.77 -8.38 33.96
C VAL A 149 5.37 -9.59 34.80
N ARG A 150 5.51 -10.82 34.28
CA ARG A 150 5.16 -12.08 34.98
C ARG A 150 6.35 -12.91 35.42
N ALA A 151 7.57 -12.48 35.14
CA ALA A 151 8.82 -13.08 35.58
C ALA A 151 9.40 -12.32 36.75
#